data_b8112d373435a17f2c1b14bc6351b57e
#
_entry.id   b8112d373435a17f2c1b14bc6351b57e
#
_cell.length_a   1.000
_cell.length_b   1.000
_cell.length_c   1.000
_cell.angle_alpha   90.00
_cell.angle_beta   90.00
_cell.angle_gamma   90.00
#
_symmetry.space_group_name_H-M   'P 1'
#
loop_
_entity.id
_entity.type
_entity.pdbx_description
1 polymer ?
#
loop_
_entity_poly.entity_id
_entity_poly.type
_entity_poly.pdbx_seq_one_letter_code
_entity_poly.pdbx_strand_id
1 'polypeptide(L)'
;MIKKVLKNNNYKKKCEYFFCELLYFALFMNSPCYNWDRSSWLSSKEYFQELSNQLIDFLDITEEKKILDVGCGRGHLLETLALNINLINQPVGVEPVKHDDFIPQNIKIFHSSVNSFLNENNSQFDLVILKQVLHLLTLDERKKFYHDIKNHINEDACIVFIHMNDQTEIPLFPLMENKLNQSLKSHQLLLEELTDNFHLMKFENFNYNVKISLEEYLEMIRNRYMTVLLDLKEKEIEEGIEFIKNNYSNQLVFQDTLTIKVFN
;
A
#
# COMPACT_ATOMS: atom_id res chain seq x y z
N MET A 1 23.22 -6.55 -37.49
CA MET A 1 23.48 -5.52 -36.47
C MET A 1 22.68 -5.74 -35.16
N ILE A 2 21.84 -6.76 -35.03
CA ILE A 2 20.96 -7.04 -33.87
C ILE A 2 21.60 -7.96 -32.80
N LYS A 3 22.67 -8.70 -33.13
CA LYS A 3 23.31 -9.66 -32.20
C LYS A 3 24.31 -9.06 -31.19
N LYS A 4 24.54 -7.75 -31.18
CA LYS A 4 25.53 -7.09 -30.30
C LYS A 4 24.91 -6.37 -29.07
N VAL A 5 23.59 -6.27 -28.98
CA VAL A 5 22.88 -5.53 -27.92
C VAL A 5 22.55 -6.41 -26.69
N LEU A 6 22.63 -7.72 -26.81
CA LEU A 6 22.19 -8.66 -25.75
C LEU A 6 23.29 -9.10 -24.77
N LYS A 7 24.45 -8.39 -24.70
CA LYS A 7 25.54 -8.73 -23.77
C LYS A 7 25.58 -7.87 -22.49
N ASN A 8 24.58 -7.03 -22.25
CA ASN A 8 24.56 -6.20 -21.05
C ASN A 8 23.57 -6.81 -20.02
N ASN A 9 24.09 -7.45 -18.99
CA ASN A 9 23.29 -8.07 -17.91
C ASN A 9 22.25 -7.12 -17.25
N ASN A 10 22.46 -5.82 -17.34
CA ASN A 10 21.51 -4.80 -16.86
C ASN A 10 20.26 -4.68 -17.73
N TYR A 11 20.34 -4.95 -19.04
CA TYR A 11 19.16 -4.96 -19.92
C TYR A 11 18.28 -6.19 -19.71
N LYS A 12 18.89 -7.34 -19.41
CA LYS A 12 18.14 -8.57 -19.12
C LYS A 12 17.36 -8.46 -17.82
N LYS A 13 17.96 -7.91 -16.76
CA LYS A 13 17.24 -7.58 -15.51
C LYS A 13 16.13 -6.56 -15.71
N LYS A 14 16.34 -5.48 -16.48
CA LYS A 14 15.28 -4.50 -16.79
C LYS A 14 14.11 -5.12 -17.57
N CYS A 15 14.37 -6.04 -18.52
CA CYS A 15 13.30 -6.73 -19.25
C CYS A 15 12.53 -7.72 -18.37
N GLU A 16 13.17 -8.42 -17.44
CA GLU A 16 12.48 -9.32 -16.50
C GLU A 16 11.60 -8.54 -15.51
N TYR A 17 12.05 -7.38 -15.03
CA TYR A 17 11.22 -6.47 -14.23
C TYR A 17 10.04 -5.89 -15.02
N PHE A 18 10.25 -5.46 -16.25
CA PHE A 18 9.20 -4.91 -17.12
C PHE A 18 8.13 -5.96 -17.48
N PHE A 19 8.51 -7.22 -17.66
CA PHE A 19 7.56 -8.33 -17.89
C PHE A 19 6.77 -8.68 -16.63
N CYS A 20 7.37 -8.61 -15.45
CA CYS A 20 6.68 -8.78 -14.17
C CYS A 20 5.63 -7.67 -13.94
N GLU A 21 5.99 -6.41 -14.19
CA GLU A 21 5.08 -5.26 -14.02
C GLU A 21 3.88 -5.32 -15.00
N LEU A 22 4.11 -5.70 -16.27
CA LEU A 22 3.02 -5.86 -17.25
C LEU A 22 2.09 -7.04 -16.93
N LEU A 23 2.63 -8.16 -16.41
CA LEU A 23 1.82 -9.29 -15.96
C LEU A 23 1.00 -8.92 -14.72
N TYR A 24 1.58 -8.14 -13.81
CA TYR A 24 0.94 -7.63 -12.60
C TYR A 24 -0.27 -6.74 -12.95
N PHE A 25 -0.08 -5.79 -13.86
CA PHE A 25 -1.15 -4.90 -14.32
C PHE A 25 -2.26 -5.66 -15.08
N ALA A 26 -1.90 -6.61 -15.93
CA ALA A 26 -2.88 -7.43 -16.67
C ALA A 26 -3.67 -8.39 -15.77
N LEU A 27 -3.06 -8.91 -14.72
CA LEU A 27 -3.73 -9.76 -13.72
C LEU A 27 -4.66 -8.93 -12.83
N PHE A 28 -4.26 -7.71 -12.47
CA PHE A 28 -5.07 -6.82 -11.62
C PHE A 28 -6.32 -6.30 -12.33
N MET A 29 -6.22 -5.97 -13.64
CA MET A 29 -7.35 -5.48 -14.44
C MET A 29 -8.36 -6.59 -14.83
N ASN A 30 -7.97 -7.87 -14.79
CA ASN A 30 -8.82 -9.02 -15.13
C ASN A 30 -9.24 -9.85 -13.90
N SER A 31 -8.81 -9.52 -12.69
CA SER A 31 -9.28 -10.19 -11.49
C SER A 31 -10.65 -9.67 -11.08
N PRO A 32 -11.61 -10.56 -10.72
CA PRO A 32 -12.79 -10.13 -10.00
C PRO A 32 -12.32 -9.38 -8.77
N CYS A 33 -12.85 -8.19 -8.56
CA CYS A 33 -12.53 -7.21 -7.53
C CYS A 33 -11.91 -7.85 -6.28
N TYR A 34 -10.57 -7.85 -6.20
CA TYR A 34 -9.86 -8.56 -5.14
C TYR A 34 -10.08 -7.83 -3.82
N ASN A 35 -10.69 -8.52 -2.88
CA ASN A 35 -11.16 -7.95 -1.63
C ASN A 35 -10.23 -8.35 -0.47
N TRP A 36 -8.96 -7.97 -0.59
CA TRP A 36 -7.89 -8.30 0.36
C TRP A 36 -8.09 -7.71 1.76
N ASP A 37 -8.99 -6.76 1.92
CA ASP A 37 -9.30 -6.12 3.20
C ASP A 37 -10.54 -6.70 3.93
N ARG A 38 -11.27 -7.68 3.37
CA ARG A 38 -12.52 -8.19 3.99
C ARG A 38 -12.35 -9.09 5.20
N SER A 39 -11.20 -9.70 5.43
CA SER A 39 -11.09 -10.82 6.37
C SER A 39 -9.82 -10.77 7.22
N SER A 40 -9.20 -9.60 7.36
CA SER A 40 -7.94 -9.50 8.09
C SER A 40 -7.98 -8.43 9.17
N TRP A 41 -7.00 -8.46 10.07
CA TRP A 41 -6.76 -7.35 10.99
C TRP A 41 -6.56 -6.02 10.24
N LEU A 42 -6.07 -6.06 9.00
CA LEU A 42 -5.82 -4.90 8.13
C LEU A 42 -7.09 -4.12 7.77
N SER A 43 -8.28 -4.72 7.95
CA SER A 43 -9.58 -4.08 7.73
C SER A 43 -10.36 -3.85 9.02
N SER A 44 -9.78 -4.20 10.18
CA SER A 44 -10.44 -4.00 11.47
C SER A 44 -10.54 -2.52 11.81
N LYS A 45 -11.62 -2.16 12.50
CA LYS A 45 -11.82 -0.80 12.98
C LYS A 45 -10.71 -0.38 13.94
N GLU A 46 -10.28 -1.31 14.77
CA GLU A 46 -9.22 -1.11 15.77
C GLU A 46 -7.89 -0.76 15.11
N TYR A 47 -7.53 -1.48 14.03
CA TYR A 47 -6.31 -1.22 13.25
C TYR A 47 -6.30 0.21 12.69
N PHE A 48 -7.39 0.62 12.03
CA PHE A 48 -7.47 1.98 11.49
C PHE A 48 -7.52 3.04 12.57
N GLN A 49 -8.14 2.74 13.73
CA GLN A 49 -8.18 3.66 14.85
C GLN A 49 -6.78 3.89 15.43
N GLU A 50 -6.00 2.83 15.66
CA GLU A 50 -4.63 2.94 16.17
C GLU A 50 -3.71 3.64 15.16
N LEU A 51 -3.76 3.26 13.88
CA LEU A 51 -2.97 3.90 12.83
C LEU A 51 -3.33 5.39 12.68
N SER A 52 -4.62 5.72 12.70
CA SER A 52 -5.10 7.09 12.61
C SER A 52 -4.61 7.94 13.79
N ASN A 53 -4.71 7.42 15.03
CA ASN A 53 -4.23 8.12 16.21
C ASN A 53 -2.74 8.40 16.12
N GLN A 54 -1.94 7.40 15.73
CA GLN A 54 -0.50 7.58 15.57
C GLN A 54 -0.17 8.61 14.48
N LEU A 55 -0.87 8.58 13.34
CA LEU A 55 -0.66 9.59 12.29
C LEU A 55 -1.00 11.00 12.76
N ILE A 56 -2.10 11.17 13.51
CA ILE A 56 -2.50 12.45 14.07
C ILE A 56 -1.40 13.00 14.97
N ASP A 57 -0.93 12.20 15.91
CA ASP A 57 0.10 12.62 16.88
C ASP A 57 1.46 12.84 16.20
N PHE A 58 1.87 11.94 15.31
CA PHE A 58 3.17 12.01 14.65
C PHE A 58 3.28 13.17 13.65
N LEU A 59 2.18 13.55 12.99
CA LEU A 59 2.16 14.57 11.95
C LEU A 59 1.57 15.91 12.42
N ASP A 60 1.14 16.00 13.68
CA ASP A 60 0.44 17.16 14.23
C ASP A 60 -0.76 17.58 13.34
N ILE A 61 -1.61 16.59 12.96
CA ILE A 61 -2.72 16.86 12.03
C ILE A 61 -3.80 17.65 12.75
N THR A 62 -4.13 18.85 12.22
CA THR A 62 -5.20 19.72 12.74
C THR A 62 -6.48 19.62 11.90
N GLU A 63 -7.58 20.13 12.42
CA GLU A 63 -8.90 20.09 11.77
C GLU A 63 -8.99 20.84 10.43
N GLU A 64 -8.06 21.78 10.17
CA GLU A 64 -8.05 22.58 8.94
C GLU A 64 -7.31 21.88 7.79
N LYS A 65 -6.55 20.81 8.04
CA LYS A 65 -5.72 20.14 7.04
C LYS A 65 -6.58 19.56 5.89
N LYS A 66 -6.13 19.83 4.67
CA LYS A 66 -6.67 19.22 3.44
C LYS A 66 -5.87 17.98 3.13
N ILE A 67 -6.52 16.83 3.16
CA ILE A 67 -5.87 15.52 3.04
C ILE A 67 -6.23 14.86 1.71
N LEU A 68 -5.22 14.33 1.02
CA LEU A 68 -5.34 13.44 -0.12
C LEU A 68 -4.79 12.06 0.24
N ASP A 69 -5.59 11.02 0.07
CA ASP A 69 -5.16 9.61 0.19
C ASP A 69 -5.15 8.95 -1.19
N VAL A 70 -3.97 8.61 -1.67
CA VAL A 70 -3.74 7.99 -2.99
C VAL A 70 -3.77 6.48 -2.86
N GLY A 71 -4.66 5.82 -3.60
CA GLY A 71 -4.93 4.40 -3.45
C GLY A 71 -5.66 4.11 -2.15
N CYS A 72 -6.66 4.93 -1.83
CA CYS A 72 -7.37 4.91 -0.55
C CYS A 72 -8.19 3.63 -0.32
N GLY A 73 -8.34 2.76 -1.32
CA GLY A 73 -9.22 1.61 -1.27
C GLY A 73 -10.65 2.01 -0.95
N ARG A 74 -11.24 1.44 0.12
CA ARG A 74 -12.56 1.83 0.63
C ARG A 74 -12.57 3.15 1.41
N GLY A 75 -11.41 3.73 1.70
CA GLY A 75 -11.29 4.99 2.44
C GLY A 75 -11.39 4.85 3.96
N HIS A 76 -11.25 3.65 4.53
CA HIS A 76 -11.37 3.45 5.98
C HIS A 76 -10.39 4.28 6.80
N LEU A 77 -9.11 4.35 6.39
CA LEU A 77 -8.12 5.20 7.08
C LEU A 77 -8.53 6.67 7.02
N LEU A 78 -8.90 7.13 5.84
CA LEU A 78 -9.26 8.53 5.60
C LEU A 78 -10.52 8.93 6.36
N GLU A 79 -11.54 8.05 6.40
CA GLU A 79 -12.77 8.28 7.18
C GLU A 79 -12.50 8.28 8.68
N THR A 80 -11.63 7.37 9.17
CA THR A 80 -11.24 7.34 10.58
C THR A 80 -10.48 8.61 10.99
N LEU A 81 -9.56 9.08 10.15
CA LEU A 81 -8.88 10.38 10.35
C LEU A 81 -9.90 11.53 10.41
N ALA A 82 -10.84 11.59 9.45
CA ALA A 82 -11.84 12.64 9.39
C ALA A 82 -12.70 12.70 10.65
N LEU A 83 -13.09 11.55 11.19
CA LEU A 83 -13.90 11.45 12.40
C LEU A 83 -13.12 11.78 13.67
N ASN A 84 -11.85 11.34 13.78
CA ASN A 84 -11.05 11.53 14.99
C ASN A 84 -10.70 13.00 15.23
N ILE A 85 -10.51 13.77 14.15
CA ILE A 85 -10.09 15.18 14.23
C ILE A 85 -11.24 16.16 13.99
N ASN A 86 -12.40 15.68 13.50
CA ASN A 86 -13.50 16.51 13.01
C ASN A 86 -13.04 17.46 11.89
N LEU A 87 -12.39 16.90 10.85
CA LEU A 87 -11.85 17.70 9.74
C LEU A 87 -12.91 18.65 9.17
N ILE A 88 -12.55 19.93 9.07
CA ILE A 88 -13.41 20.99 8.48
C ILE A 88 -13.50 20.79 6.96
N ASN A 89 -12.38 20.46 6.35
CA ASN A 89 -12.31 20.17 4.92
C ASN A 89 -12.59 18.69 4.68
N GLN A 90 -13.57 18.38 3.83
CA GLN A 90 -13.84 17.00 3.43
C GLN A 90 -12.59 16.39 2.77
N PRO A 91 -11.97 15.35 3.34
CA PRO A 91 -10.78 14.77 2.78
C PRO A 91 -11.10 13.99 1.50
N VAL A 92 -10.08 13.87 0.64
CA VAL A 92 -10.20 13.30 -0.69
C VAL A 92 -9.42 12.00 -0.77
N GLY A 93 -10.09 10.94 -1.23
CA GLY A 93 -9.48 9.69 -1.63
C GLY A 93 -9.46 9.54 -3.15
N VAL A 94 -8.41 8.92 -3.69
CA VAL A 94 -8.34 8.53 -5.10
C VAL A 94 -8.09 7.04 -5.19
N GLU A 95 -9.02 6.31 -5.83
CA GLU A 95 -8.97 4.85 -5.97
C GLU A 95 -9.56 4.43 -7.32
N PRO A 96 -8.78 3.79 -8.20
CA PRO A 96 -9.29 3.40 -9.52
C PRO A 96 -10.37 2.30 -9.44
N VAL A 97 -10.35 1.46 -8.41
CA VAL A 97 -11.33 0.38 -8.24
C VAL A 97 -12.54 0.89 -7.46
N LYS A 98 -13.73 0.63 -8.02
CA LYS A 98 -14.98 0.96 -7.33
C LYS A 98 -15.38 -0.18 -6.39
N HIS A 99 -15.53 0.15 -5.11
CA HIS A 99 -16.00 -0.77 -4.08
C HIS A 99 -17.47 -0.47 -3.75
N ASP A 100 -18.38 -1.34 -4.20
CA ASP A 100 -19.83 -1.10 -4.05
C ASP A 100 -20.40 -1.49 -2.67
N ASP A 101 -19.59 -2.15 -1.85
CA ASP A 101 -19.98 -2.68 -0.54
C ASP A 101 -19.73 -1.75 0.65
N PHE A 102 -19.11 -0.61 0.41
CA PHE A 102 -18.87 0.43 1.41
C PHE A 102 -19.03 1.83 0.81
N ILE A 103 -19.84 2.66 1.44
CA ILE A 103 -20.06 4.06 1.04
C ILE A 103 -19.65 4.94 2.22
N PRO A 104 -18.46 5.55 2.17
CA PRO A 104 -18.01 6.47 3.21
C PRO A 104 -18.88 7.74 3.21
N GLN A 105 -19.12 8.30 4.41
CA GLN A 105 -20.00 9.47 4.55
C GLN A 105 -19.23 10.79 4.67
N ASN A 106 -18.04 10.74 5.29
CA ASN A 106 -17.28 11.93 5.67
C ASN A 106 -16.13 12.25 4.73
N ILE A 107 -15.95 11.47 3.67
CA ILE A 107 -14.88 11.62 2.69
C ILE A 107 -15.42 11.63 1.28
N LYS A 108 -14.63 12.11 0.33
CA LYS A 108 -14.96 12.07 -1.09
C LYS A 108 -13.96 11.16 -1.82
N ILE A 109 -14.46 10.09 -2.45
CA ILE A 109 -13.61 9.19 -3.27
C ILE A 109 -13.82 9.47 -4.74
N PHE A 110 -12.70 9.68 -5.46
CA PHE A 110 -12.67 9.77 -6.92
C PHE A 110 -12.21 8.44 -7.50
N HIS A 111 -13.05 7.84 -8.34
CA HIS A 111 -12.75 6.57 -9.01
C HIS A 111 -11.97 6.83 -10.29
N SER A 112 -10.68 7.08 -10.15
CA SER A 112 -9.75 7.36 -11.26
C SER A 112 -8.32 6.99 -10.86
N SER A 113 -7.40 6.95 -11.83
CA SER A 113 -5.97 6.92 -11.51
C SER A 113 -5.55 8.26 -10.88
N VAL A 114 -4.52 8.23 -10.02
CA VAL A 114 -4.00 9.46 -9.40
C VAL A 114 -3.54 10.48 -10.45
N ASN A 115 -2.93 10.04 -11.54
CA ASN A 115 -2.46 10.91 -12.60
C ASN A 115 -3.62 11.58 -13.37
N SER A 116 -4.75 10.89 -13.57
CA SER A 116 -5.95 11.49 -14.15
C SER A 116 -6.56 12.51 -13.18
N PHE A 117 -6.69 12.13 -11.90
CA PHE A 117 -7.21 13.01 -10.87
C PHE A 117 -6.42 14.33 -10.79
N LEU A 118 -5.09 14.27 -10.73
CA LEU A 118 -4.23 15.47 -10.67
C LEU A 118 -4.37 16.34 -11.92
N ASN A 119 -4.50 15.74 -13.11
CA ASN A 119 -4.70 16.51 -14.35
C ASN A 119 -6.06 17.24 -14.41
N GLU A 120 -7.11 16.69 -13.78
CA GLU A 120 -8.47 17.20 -13.85
C GLU A 120 -8.85 18.08 -12.65
N ASN A 121 -7.99 18.17 -11.63
CA ASN A 121 -8.25 18.85 -10.38
C ASN A 121 -7.20 19.95 -10.14
N ASN A 122 -7.63 21.06 -9.53
CA ASN A 122 -6.75 22.14 -9.12
C ASN A 122 -6.68 22.31 -7.58
N SER A 123 -7.09 21.29 -6.85
CA SER A 123 -7.06 21.32 -5.38
C SER A 123 -5.64 21.30 -4.86
N GLN A 124 -5.43 22.02 -3.74
CA GLN A 124 -4.17 22.01 -2.99
C GLN A 124 -4.36 21.24 -1.70
N PHE A 125 -3.36 20.45 -1.32
CA PHE A 125 -3.38 19.59 -0.14
C PHE A 125 -2.25 19.93 0.82
N ASP A 126 -2.50 19.73 2.11
CA ASP A 126 -1.52 19.91 3.19
C ASP A 126 -0.86 18.58 3.57
N LEU A 127 -1.56 17.48 3.27
CA LEU A 127 -1.10 16.12 3.58
C LEU A 127 -1.48 15.18 2.43
N VAL A 128 -0.49 14.47 1.91
CA VAL A 128 -0.69 13.41 0.91
C VAL A 128 -0.27 12.07 1.51
N ILE A 129 -1.20 11.13 1.58
CA ILE A 129 -0.95 9.78 2.11
C ILE A 129 -0.75 8.79 0.96
N LEU A 130 0.29 7.98 1.04
CA LEU A 130 0.66 6.91 0.10
C LEU A 130 0.81 5.60 0.90
N LYS A 131 -0.31 4.99 1.29
CA LYS A 131 -0.30 3.75 2.06
C LYS A 131 -0.30 2.54 1.15
N GLN A 132 0.84 1.83 1.06
CA GLN A 132 1.00 0.58 0.30
C GLN A 132 0.51 0.66 -1.17
N VAL A 133 0.71 1.80 -1.83
CA VAL A 133 0.20 2.06 -3.19
C VAL A 133 1.30 2.22 -4.25
N LEU A 134 2.46 2.81 -3.92
CA LEU A 134 3.46 3.15 -4.94
C LEU A 134 3.97 1.95 -5.74
N HIS A 135 4.06 0.78 -5.13
CA HIS A 135 4.46 -0.46 -5.80
C HIS A 135 3.43 -0.97 -6.83
N LEU A 136 2.21 -0.44 -6.82
CA LEU A 136 1.15 -0.76 -7.78
C LEU A 136 1.21 0.13 -9.03
N LEU A 137 1.95 1.23 -8.98
CA LEU A 137 2.13 2.13 -10.10
C LEU A 137 3.34 1.71 -10.94
N THR A 138 3.23 1.81 -12.26
CA THR A 138 4.38 1.66 -13.17
C THR A 138 5.39 2.78 -12.95
N LEU A 139 6.63 2.59 -13.38
CA LEU A 139 7.69 3.60 -13.26
C LEU A 139 7.29 4.94 -13.92
N ASP A 140 6.63 4.89 -15.08
CA ASP A 140 6.22 6.10 -15.79
C ASP A 140 5.08 6.81 -15.06
N GLU A 141 4.13 6.05 -14.47
CA GLU A 141 3.06 6.61 -13.63
C GLU A 141 3.62 7.25 -12.37
N ARG A 142 4.60 6.63 -11.69
CA ARG A 142 5.26 7.22 -10.52
C ARG A 142 6.01 8.50 -10.85
N LYS A 143 6.79 8.51 -11.93
CA LYS A 143 7.51 9.72 -12.39
C LYS A 143 6.54 10.87 -12.67
N LYS A 144 5.42 10.55 -13.36
CA LYS A 144 4.38 11.55 -13.63
C LYS A 144 3.76 12.05 -12.33
N PHE A 145 3.42 11.14 -11.40
CA PHE A 145 2.88 11.48 -10.08
C PHE A 145 3.84 12.42 -9.33
N TYR A 146 5.12 12.08 -9.21
CA TYR A 146 6.11 12.91 -8.50
C TYR A 146 6.28 14.31 -9.12
N HIS A 147 6.12 14.41 -10.43
CA HIS A 147 6.15 15.70 -11.12
C HIS A 147 4.89 16.52 -10.84
N ASP A 148 3.72 15.90 -11.02
CA ASP A 148 2.45 16.60 -11.01
C ASP A 148 2.01 16.98 -9.57
N ILE A 149 2.26 16.11 -8.58
CA ILE A 149 1.84 16.35 -7.19
C ILE A 149 2.42 17.65 -6.61
N LYS A 150 3.60 18.08 -7.06
CA LYS A 150 4.24 19.32 -6.63
C LYS A 150 3.38 20.57 -6.91
N ASN A 151 2.48 20.49 -7.91
CA ASN A 151 1.54 21.56 -8.23
C ASN A 151 0.23 21.47 -7.41
N HIS A 152 0.08 20.43 -6.59
CA HIS A 152 -1.13 20.13 -5.83
C HIS A 152 -0.90 20.09 -4.31
N ILE A 153 0.26 20.51 -3.85
CA ILE A 153 0.59 20.61 -2.43
C ILE A 153 0.91 22.05 -2.04
N ASN A 154 0.53 22.43 -0.82
CA ASN A 154 0.87 23.72 -0.24
C ASN A 154 2.37 23.76 0.14
N GLU A 155 2.92 24.94 0.44
CA GLU A 155 4.34 25.15 0.74
C GLU A 155 4.82 24.30 1.94
N ASP A 156 4.00 24.19 2.98
CA ASP A 156 4.29 23.41 4.20
C ASP A 156 3.66 22.00 4.18
N ALA A 157 3.31 21.50 3.00
CA ALA A 157 2.70 20.18 2.90
C ALA A 157 3.70 19.06 3.13
N CYS A 158 3.19 17.92 3.59
CA CYS A 158 3.99 16.71 3.66
C CYS A 158 3.37 15.56 2.87
N ILE A 159 4.25 14.71 2.34
CA ILE A 159 3.91 13.44 1.71
C ILE A 159 4.31 12.33 2.66
N VAL A 160 3.36 11.46 2.99
CA VAL A 160 3.55 10.37 3.94
C VAL A 160 3.51 9.05 3.19
N PHE A 161 4.64 8.36 3.18
CA PHE A 161 4.76 7.03 2.61
C PHE A 161 4.70 5.97 3.70
N ILE A 162 3.68 5.13 3.66
CA ILE A 162 3.43 4.05 4.62
C ILE A 162 3.61 2.72 3.89
N HIS A 163 4.58 1.94 4.32
CA HIS A 163 4.90 0.67 3.69
C HIS A 163 5.20 -0.41 4.74
N MET A 164 5.13 -1.69 4.33
CA MET A 164 5.51 -2.81 5.19
C MET A 164 6.97 -2.67 5.61
N ASN A 165 7.25 -2.96 6.87
CA ASN A 165 8.62 -2.99 7.38
C ASN A 165 9.40 -4.16 6.77
N ASP A 166 10.72 -3.99 6.59
CA ASP A 166 11.60 -5.03 6.04
C ASP A 166 11.71 -6.26 6.95
N GLN A 167 11.46 -6.08 8.25
CA GLN A 167 11.37 -7.16 9.22
C GLN A 167 9.91 -7.37 9.60
N THR A 168 9.40 -8.56 9.33
CA THR A 168 8.02 -8.94 9.65
C THR A 168 7.98 -10.17 10.55
N GLU A 169 7.06 -10.16 11.52
CA GLU A 169 6.73 -11.31 12.37
C GLU A 169 5.54 -12.12 11.84
N ILE A 170 4.95 -11.69 10.72
CA ILE A 170 3.82 -12.39 10.11
C ILE A 170 4.22 -13.83 9.78
N PRO A 171 3.42 -14.83 10.18
CA PRO A 171 3.70 -16.23 9.87
C PRO A 171 3.75 -16.48 8.35
N LEU A 172 4.89 -16.89 7.84
CA LEU A 172 5.11 -17.10 6.41
C LEU A 172 5.51 -18.55 6.13
N PHE A 173 5.04 -19.11 5.01
CA PHE A 173 5.62 -20.33 4.46
C PHE A 173 6.75 -19.99 3.47
N PRO A 174 7.71 -20.91 3.20
CA PRO A 174 8.96 -20.57 2.50
C PRO A 174 8.81 -19.85 1.16
N LEU A 175 7.82 -20.25 0.34
CA LEU A 175 7.60 -19.63 -0.96
C LEU A 175 7.04 -18.20 -0.81
N MET A 176 6.11 -17.99 0.13
CA MET A 176 5.57 -16.69 0.46
C MET A 176 6.67 -15.75 0.98
N GLU A 177 7.53 -16.25 1.88
CA GLU A 177 8.69 -15.50 2.42
C GLU A 177 9.64 -15.06 1.31
N ASN A 178 9.99 -15.97 0.41
CA ASN A 178 10.87 -15.64 -0.73
C ASN A 178 10.29 -14.54 -1.62
N LYS A 179 8.99 -14.62 -1.93
CA LYS A 179 8.31 -13.60 -2.74
C LYS A 179 8.21 -12.26 -2.01
N LEU A 180 7.90 -12.29 -0.71
CA LEU A 180 7.86 -11.09 0.11
C LEU A 180 9.23 -10.41 0.15
N ASN A 181 10.31 -11.16 0.40
CA ASN A 181 11.68 -10.63 0.40
C ASN A 181 12.09 -10.03 -0.96
N GLN A 182 11.59 -10.57 -2.08
CA GLN A 182 11.79 -9.98 -3.40
C GLN A 182 11.01 -8.66 -3.56
N SER A 183 9.76 -8.63 -3.09
CA SER A 183 8.92 -7.43 -3.10
C SER A 183 9.52 -6.32 -2.23
N LEU A 184 9.97 -6.63 -1.03
CA LEU A 184 10.59 -5.66 -0.11
C LEU A 184 11.88 -5.03 -0.67
N LYS A 185 12.67 -5.79 -1.44
CA LYS A 185 13.82 -5.21 -2.17
C LYS A 185 13.41 -4.15 -3.20
N SER A 186 12.24 -4.28 -3.80
CA SER A 186 11.73 -3.25 -4.71
C SER A 186 11.27 -1.99 -3.97
N HIS A 187 10.85 -2.09 -2.69
CA HIS A 187 10.49 -0.94 -1.87
C HIS A 187 11.68 -0.01 -1.62
N GLN A 188 12.90 -0.54 -1.58
CA GLN A 188 14.11 0.30 -1.47
C GLN A 188 14.27 1.22 -2.69
N LEU A 189 13.97 0.72 -3.89
CA LEU A 189 13.98 1.55 -5.11
C LEU A 189 12.90 2.63 -5.08
N LEU A 190 11.72 2.33 -4.52
CA LEU A 190 10.67 3.34 -4.34
C LEU A 190 11.09 4.44 -3.37
N LEU A 191 11.83 4.08 -2.32
CA LEU A 191 12.38 5.06 -1.38
C LEU A 191 13.46 5.93 -2.02
N GLU A 192 14.32 5.36 -2.85
CA GLU A 192 15.30 6.11 -3.63
C GLU A 192 14.59 7.08 -4.58
N GLU A 193 13.56 6.64 -5.31
CA GLU A 193 12.75 7.52 -6.16
C GLU A 193 12.09 8.67 -5.38
N LEU A 194 11.56 8.39 -4.17
CA LEU A 194 10.98 9.42 -3.31
C LEU A 194 12.04 10.41 -2.82
N THR A 195 13.21 9.94 -2.38
CA THR A 195 14.30 10.81 -1.90
C THR A 195 14.95 11.63 -3.02
N ASP A 196 14.89 11.16 -4.26
CA ASP A 196 15.31 11.93 -5.43
C ASP A 196 14.36 13.10 -5.75
N ASN A 197 13.10 13.02 -5.32
CA ASN A 197 12.07 14.01 -5.62
C ASN A 197 11.69 14.88 -4.43
N PHE A 198 11.83 14.39 -3.20
CA PHE A 198 11.36 15.00 -1.95
C PHE A 198 12.39 14.79 -0.84
N HIS A 199 12.45 15.72 0.11
CA HIS A 199 13.35 15.62 1.25
C HIS A 199 12.73 14.80 2.38
N LEU A 200 13.41 13.72 2.83
CA LEU A 200 12.98 12.93 3.99
C LEU A 200 13.16 13.74 5.28
N MET A 201 12.08 14.00 5.98
CA MET A 201 12.06 14.79 7.21
C MET A 201 12.20 13.93 8.47
N LYS A 202 11.35 12.93 8.59
CA LYS A 202 11.27 12.05 9.77
C LYS A 202 10.65 10.69 9.39
N PHE A 203 10.82 9.70 10.25
CA PHE A 203 10.17 8.40 10.13
C PHE A 203 9.92 7.78 11.50
N GLU A 204 8.95 6.88 11.56
CA GLU A 204 8.70 6.01 12.71
C GLU A 204 8.03 4.70 12.28
N ASN A 205 7.90 3.75 13.18
CA ASN A 205 7.18 2.51 12.94
C ASN A 205 5.80 2.53 13.62
N PHE A 206 4.80 2.08 12.90
CA PHE A 206 3.51 1.70 13.44
C PHE A 206 3.54 0.20 13.72
N ASN A 207 3.24 -0.18 14.96
CA ASN A 207 3.27 -1.56 15.42
C ASN A 207 1.88 -1.96 15.90
N TYR A 208 1.24 -2.89 15.21
CA TYR A 208 -0.06 -3.41 15.58
C TYR A 208 0.04 -4.84 16.09
N ASN A 209 -0.45 -5.11 17.31
CA ASN A 209 -0.44 -6.44 17.91
C ASN A 209 -1.60 -7.27 17.38
N VAL A 210 -1.29 -8.27 16.57
CA VAL A 210 -2.26 -9.19 15.99
C VAL A 210 -2.45 -10.39 16.89
N LYS A 211 -3.71 -10.72 17.15
CA LYS A 211 -4.13 -11.98 17.78
C LYS A 211 -5.25 -12.58 16.96
N ILE A 212 -4.95 -13.67 16.26
CA ILE A 212 -5.87 -14.30 15.32
C ILE A 212 -5.82 -15.83 15.48
N SER A 213 -6.92 -16.52 15.21
CA SER A 213 -6.90 -17.98 15.16
C SER A 213 -6.11 -18.47 13.94
N LEU A 214 -5.51 -19.66 14.06
CA LEU A 214 -4.83 -20.28 12.92
C LEU A 214 -5.79 -20.45 11.74
N GLU A 215 -7.04 -20.85 11.99
CA GLU A 215 -8.01 -21.09 10.93
C GLU A 215 -8.37 -19.81 10.16
N GLU A 216 -8.61 -18.71 10.86
CA GLU A 216 -8.82 -17.40 10.21
C GLU A 216 -7.61 -16.98 9.37
N TYR A 217 -6.39 -17.19 9.89
CA TYR A 217 -5.18 -16.86 9.14
C TYR A 217 -5.02 -17.72 7.88
N LEU A 218 -5.32 -19.04 7.97
CA LEU A 218 -5.27 -19.92 6.79
C LEU A 218 -6.33 -19.55 5.75
N GLU A 219 -7.50 -19.09 6.19
CA GLU A 219 -8.52 -18.58 5.28
C GLU A 219 -8.06 -17.29 4.57
N MET A 220 -7.36 -16.40 5.26
CA MET A 220 -6.73 -15.23 4.63
C MET A 220 -5.71 -15.63 3.55
N ILE A 221 -4.89 -16.66 3.81
CA ILE A 221 -3.93 -17.18 2.81
C ILE A 221 -4.69 -17.74 1.59
N ARG A 222 -5.76 -18.51 1.78
CA ARG A 222 -6.62 -18.99 0.68
C ARG A 222 -7.18 -17.85 -0.13
N ASN A 223 -7.63 -16.81 0.54
CA ASN A 223 -8.17 -15.58 -0.07
C ASN A 223 -7.07 -14.64 -0.59
N ARG A 224 -5.78 -15.08 -0.54
CA ARG A 224 -4.64 -14.34 -1.09
C ARG A 224 -4.54 -12.90 -0.58
N TYR A 225 -4.66 -12.70 0.74
CA TYR A 225 -4.72 -11.40 1.40
C TYR A 225 -3.51 -10.48 1.17
N MET A 226 -2.40 -11.01 0.67
CA MET A 226 -1.21 -10.25 0.27
C MET A 226 -0.95 -10.39 -1.22
N THR A 227 -0.46 -9.31 -1.83
CA THR A 227 -0.14 -9.27 -3.27
C THR A 227 0.83 -10.37 -3.71
N VAL A 228 1.77 -10.76 -2.85
CA VAL A 228 2.74 -11.83 -3.12
C VAL A 228 2.13 -13.23 -3.25
N LEU A 229 0.86 -13.39 -2.89
CA LEU A 229 0.10 -14.64 -3.03
C LEU A 229 -0.69 -14.73 -4.33
N LEU A 230 -0.86 -13.60 -5.05
CA LEU A 230 -1.78 -13.52 -6.20
C LEU A 230 -1.38 -14.41 -7.37
N ASP A 231 -0.10 -14.56 -7.63
CA ASP A 231 0.46 -15.34 -8.74
C ASP A 231 0.80 -16.80 -8.36
N LEU A 232 0.55 -17.20 -7.11
CA LEU A 232 0.75 -18.57 -6.67
C LEU A 232 -0.37 -19.48 -7.22
N LYS A 233 0.01 -20.69 -7.62
CA LYS A 233 -0.95 -21.72 -8.01
C LYS A 233 -1.66 -22.26 -6.78
N GLU A 234 -2.85 -22.79 -6.96
CA GLU A 234 -3.66 -23.36 -5.88
C GLU A 234 -2.88 -24.42 -5.08
N LYS A 235 -2.15 -25.29 -5.77
CA LYS A 235 -1.31 -26.31 -5.15
C LYS A 235 -0.24 -25.70 -4.24
N GLU A 236 0.38 -24.58 -4.65
CA GLU A 236 1.42 -23.88 -3.88
C GLU A 236 0.83 -23.21 -2.63
N ILE A 237 -0.41 -22.73 -2.73
CA ILE A 237 -1.17 -22.20 -1.58
C ILE A 237 -1.49 -23.32 -0.59
N GLU A 238 -2.02 -24.46 -1.05
CA GLU A 238 -2.35 -25.58 -0.16
C GLU A 238 -1.10 -26.18 0.51
N GLU A 239 0.01 -26.32 -0.21
CA GLU A 239 1.31 -26.74 0.37
C GLU A 239 1.78 -25.73 1.43
N GLY A 240 1.61 -24.43 1.20
CA GLY A 240 1.89 -23.37 2.16
C GLY A 240 1.00 -23.43 3.39
N ILE A 241 -0.29 -23.70 3.22
CA ILE A 241 -1.25 -23.89 4.31
C ILE A 241 -0.86 -25.06 5.19
N GLU A 242 -0.51 -26.20 4.59
CA GLU A 242 -0.05 -27.37 5.37
C GLU A 242 1.26 -27.08 6.11
N PHE A 243 2.19 -26.31 5.52
CA PHE A 243 3.38 -25.85 6.22
C PHE A 243 3.03 -25.02 7.46
N ILE A 244 2.13 -24.02 7.33
CA ILE A 244 1.72 -23.16 8.44
C ILE A 244 1.04 -23.99 9.54
N LYS A 245 0.12 -24.91 9.22
CA LYS A 245 -0.53 -25.80 10.18
C LYS A 245 0.44 -26.64 11.01
N ASN A 246 1.51 -27.12 10.37
CA ASN A 246 2.48 -28.00 11.01
C ASN A 246 3.53 -27.25 11.86
N ASN A 247 3.68 -25.94 11.66
CA ASN A 247 4.76 -25.17 12.29
C ASN A 247 4.26 -24.10 13.28
N TYR A 248 2.95 -23.83 13.30
CA TYR A 248 2.41 -22.78 14.16
C TYR A 248 1.29 -23.33 15.07
N SER A 249 1.05 -22.65 16.18
CA SER A 249 0.01 -23.00 17.15
C SER A 249 -1.39 -22.60 16.67
N ASN A 250 -2.44 -23.15 17.30
CA ASN A 250 -3.84 -22.84 16.98
C ASN A 250 -4.21 -21.34 17.15
N GLN A 251 -3.42 -20.59 17.91
CA GLN A 251 -3.55 -19.16 18.05
C GLN A 251 -2.24 -18.50 17.69
N LEU A 252 -2.30 -17.56 16.75
CA LEU A 252 -1.17 -16.77 16.30
C LEU A 252 -1.17 -15.43 17.05
N VAL A 253 0.00 -15.07 17.55
CA VAL A 253 0.27 -13.76 18.14
C VAL A 253 1.55 -13.24 17.53
N PHE A 254 1.48 -12.09 16.88
CA PHE A 254 2.63 -11.46 16.21
C PHE A 254 2.40 -9.95 16.07
N GLN A 255 3.43 -9.24 15.71
CA GLN A 255 3.35 -7.82 15.44
C GLN A 255 3.33 -7.56 13.91
N ASP A 256 2.32 -6.81 13.45
CA ASP A 256 2.30 -6.26 12.10
C ASP A 256 2.91 -4.86 12.15
N THR A 257 4.02 -4.68 11.45
CA THR A 257 4.81 -3.43 11.50
C THR A 257 4.80 -2.74 10.15
N LEU A 258 4.35 -1.49 10.15
CA LEU A 258 4.53 -0.57 9.03
C LEU A 258 5.60 0.47 9.35
N THR A 259 6.33 0.92 8.34
CA THR A 259 7.21 2.09 8.43
C THR A 259 6.49 3.29 7.82
N ILE A 260 6.41 4.37 8.58
CA ILE A 260 5.83 5.66 8.18
C ILE A 260 7.00 6.61 7.91
N LYS A 261 7.13 7.11 6.69
CA LYS A 261 8.16 8.07 6.28
C LYS A 261 7.50 9.36 5.80
N VAL A 262 8.00 10.49 6.25
CA VAL A 262 7.46 11.83 5.97
C VAL A 262 8.44 12.60 5.13
N PHE A 263 7.96 13.15 4.02
CA PHE A 263 8.72 13.94 3.07
C PHE A 263 8.07 15.31 2.86
N ASN A 264 8.89 16.30 2.44
CA ASN A 264 8.44 17.63 1.99
C ASN A 264 9.11 18.04 0.66
#